data_b0fc6b8327b4ae039ec52aeb8b9cdb21
#
_entry.id   b0fc6b8327b4ae039ec52aeb8b9cdb21
#
_cell.length_a   1.000
_cell.length_b   1.000
_cell.length_c   1.000
_cell.angle_alpha   90.00
_cell.angle_beta   90.00
_cell.angle_gamma   90.00
#
_symmetry.space_group_name_H-M   'P 1'
#
loop_
_entity.id
_entity.type
_entity.pdbx_description
1 polymer ?
#
loop_
_entity_poly.entity_id
_entity_poly.type
_entity_poly.pdbx_seq_one_letter_code
_entity_poly.pdbx_strand_id
1 'polypeptide(L)'
;KDVVRLVDVCKQYKKLTMIDLKETSGLLEIKDNTFHGCDCLQTIILPNSIIRIGESAFESCRSLTNIQLPDSLLTIGKSAFYGCSSLKKIHIPLNVKHIGGWAFVCDNLSIIEVDDNNKSFTAQNGILYSADGKNLIKYPTHTDNPDFSIPAKVERITDAAFWGSDVKRIVFPESIKTIGDNAFIYSQLENLDLPLGTCSIGKLAFSHCAELLSVKIPRSVNYIGERAFTECHKLTNVTVANGVTGIGDNAFANCHNLKEVNLPDSAYVRNENSD
;
A
#
# COMPACT_ATOMS: atom_id res chain seq x y z
N LYS A 1 -8.75 29.92 -9.43
CA LYS A 1 -9.60 29.69 -10.63
C LYS A 1 -8.79 29.11 -11.79
N ASP A 2 -7.49 29.45 -11.92
CA ASP A 2 -6.69 29.06 -13.09
C ASP A 2 -6.20 27.61 -13.06
N VAL A 3 -5.96 27.01 -11.87
CA VAL A 3 -5.56 25.60 -11.74
C VAL A 3 -6.69 24.67 -12.20
N VAL A 4 -7.95 25.00 -11.90
CA VAL A 4 -9.11 24.19 -12.34
C VAL A 4 -9.23 24.18 -13.87
N ARG A 5 -8.96 25.31 -14.55
CA ARG A 5 -8.94 25.37 -16.02
C ARG A 5 -7.79 24.56 -16.63
N LEU A 6 -6.63 24.51 -15.97
CA LEU A 6 -5.50 23.68 -16.40
C LEU A 6 -5.80 22.19 -16.34
N VAL A 7 -6.60 21.77 -15.36
CA VAL A 7 -7.04 20.36 -15.20
C VAL A 7 -7.97 19.95 -16.33
N ASP A 8 -8.91 20.79 -16.71
CA ASP A 8 -9.79 20.53 -17.86
C ASP A 8 -8.98 20.41 -19.15
N VAL A 9 -7.92 21.24 -19.28
CA VAL A 9 -6.98 21.16 -20.40
C VAL A 9 -6.19 19.83 -20.37
N CYS A 10 -5.71 19.36 -19.21
CA CYS A 10 -5.03 18.05 -19.10
C CYS A 10 -5.91 16.88 -19.52
N LYS A 11 -7.18 16.90 -19.13
CA LYS A 11 -8.14 15.85 -19.45
C LYS A 11 -8.61 15.90 -20.90
N GLN A 12 -8.79 17.12 -21.44
CA GLN A 12 -9.28 17.35 -22.79
C GLN A 12 -8.20 17.21 -23.86
N TYR A 13 -6.99 17.68 -23.57
CA TYR A 13 -5.87 17.64 -24.50
C TYR A 13 -4.81 16.65 -24.01
N LYS A 14 -4.91 15.39 -24.43
CA LYS A 14 -3.96 14.30 -24.12
C LYS A 14 -2.50 14.55 -24.61
N LYS A 15 -2.07 15.82 -24.63
CA LYS A 15 -0.75 16.28 -25.10
C LYS A 15 -0.01 17.13 -24.06
N LEU A 16 -0.65 17.50 -22.95
CA LEU A 16 -0.01 18.32 -21.92
C LEU A 16 0.87 17.43 -21.05
N THR A 17 2.17 17.50 -21.27
CA THR A 17 3.16 16.66 -20.59
C THR A 17 3.80 17.35 -19.39
N MET A 18 3.72 18.68 -19.28
CA MET A 18 4.35 19.46 -18.22
C MET A 18 3.45 20.59 -17.74
N ILE A 19 3.39 20.76 -16.42
CA ILE A 19 2.74 21.88 -15.74
C ILE A 19 3.75 22.54 -14.81
N ASP A 20 3.95 23.85 -14.96
CA ASP A 20 4.76 24.65 -14.05
C ASP A 20 3.86 25.59 -13.25
N LEU A 21 3.79 25.37 -11.94
CA LEU A 21 3.06 26.19 -10.97
C LEU A 21 3.98 26.99 -10.05
N LYS A 22 5.29 26.96 -10.28
CA LYS A 22 6.30 27.52 -9.39
C LYS A 22 6.01 28.96 -8.96
N GLU A 23 5.61 29.81 -9.92
CA GLU A 23 5.33 31.23 -9.68
C GLU A 23 3.88 31.50 -9.26
N THR A 24 3.07 30.46 -8.99
CA THR A 24 1.67 30.64 -8.58
C THR A 24 1.61 31.07 -7.12
N SER A 25 1.36 32.35 -6.89
CA SER A 25 1.24 32.91 -5.53
C SER A 25 -0.06 32.49 -4.84
N GLY A 26 0.01 32.19 -3.54
CA GLY A 26 -1.17 31.89 -2.71
C GLY A 26 -1.80 30.51 -2.94
N LEU A 27 -1.20 29.65 -3.76
CA LEU A 27 -1.63 28.27 -3.89
C LEU A 27 -1.09 27.45 -2.71
N LEU A 28 -1.98 27.11 -1.76
CA LEU A 28 -1.61 26.38 -0.54
C LEU A 28 -1.89 24.88 -0.64
N GLU A 29 -2.75 24.46 -1.56
CA GLU A 29 -3.12 23.06 -1.71
C GLU A 29 -3.36 22.66 -3.16
N ILE A 30 -3.02 21.41 -3.47
CA ILE A 30 -3.57 20.67 -4.60
C ILE A 30 -4.80 19.95 -4.05
N LYS A 31 -6.00 20.35 -4.46
CA LYS A 31 -7.25 19.80 -3.94
C LYS A 31 -7.44 18.34 -4.35
N ASP A 32 -8.42 17.70 -3.72
CA ASP A 32 -8.80 16.33 -4.03
C ASP A 32 -9.13 16.17 -5.52
N ASN A 33 -8.68 15.09 -6.14
CA ASN A 33 -8.88 14.74 -7.54
C ASN A 33 -8.42 15.79 -8.57
N THR A 34 -7.60 16.79 -8.18
CA THR A 34 -7.24 17.88 -9.07
C THR A 34 -6.63 17.40 -10.39
N PHE A 35 -5.65 16.52 -10.37
CA PHE A 35 -5.00 15.96 -11.57
C PHE A 35 -5.36 14.50 -11.82
N HIS A 36 -6.45 14.00 -11.20
CA HIS A 36 -6.89 12.62 -11.40
C HIS A 36 -7.05 12.28 -12.87
N GLY A 37 -6.37 11.21 -13.33
CA GLY A 37 -6.44 10.73 -14.72
C GLY A 37 -5.74 11.62 -15.75
N CYS A 38 -4.84 12.51 -15.34
CA CYS A 38 -3.98 13.24 -16.25
C CYS A 38 -2.87 12.32 -16.81
N ASP A 39 -3.27 11.34 -17.63
CA ASP A 39 -2.43 10.23 -18.09
C ASP A 39 -1.15 10.65 -18.83
N CYS A 40 -1.16 11.81 -19.48
CA CYS A 40 -0.03 12.30 -20.26
C CYS A 40 0.91 13.22 -19.49
N LEU A 41 0.55 13.60 -18.26
CA LEU A 41 1.36 14.49 -17.43
C LEU A 41 2.63 13.76 -16.97
N GLN A 42 3.80 14.22 -17.42
CA GLN A 42 5.10 13.64 -17.10
C GLN A 42 5.79 14.37 -15.95
N THR A 43 5.60 15.70 -15.88
CA THR A 43 6.26 16.53 -14.88
C THR A 43 5.32 17.60 -14.38
N ILE A 44 5.32 17.82 -13.09
CA ILE A 44 4.68 18.98 -12.46
C ILE A 44 5.66 19.65 -11.50
N ILE A 45 5.76 20.99 -11.59
CA ILE A 45 6.55 21.81 -10.67
C ILE A 45 5.58 22.51 -9.73
N LEU A 46 5.68 22.19 -8.45
CA LEU A 46 4.83 22.78 -7.41
C LEU A 46 5.49 24.01 -6.78
N PRO A 47 4.70 25.03 -6.39
CA PRO A 47 5.23 26.17 -5.65
C PRO A 47 5.58 25.78 -4.22
N ASN A 48 6.56 26.48 -3.63
CA ASN A 48 7.00 26.26 -2.26
C ASN A 48 5.96 26.63 -1.19
N SER A 49 4.78 27.09 -1.59
CA SER A 49 3.67 27.42 -0.67
C SER A 49 2.73 26.24 -0.39
N ILE A 50 2.83 25.13 -1.13
CA ILE A 50 1.93 23.98 -0.96
C ILE A 50 2.15 23.30 0.38
N ILE A 51 1.08 23.22 1.17
CA ILE A 51 1.07 22.51 2.47
C ILE A 51 0.26 21.21 2.43
N ARG A 52 -0.58 21.03 1.41
CA ARG A 52 -1.42 19.84 1.27
C ARG A 52 -1.53 19.35 -0.17
N ILE A 53 -1.35 18.06 -0.36
CA ILE A 53 -1.78 17.32 -1.55
C ILE A 53 -3.01 16.51 -1.14
N GLY A 54 -4.13 16.72 -1.83
CA GLY A 54 -5.44 16.14 -1.51
C GLY A 54 -5.57 14.66 -1.83
N GLU A 55 -6.73 14.09 -1.48
CA GLU A 55 -7.10 12.72 -1.82
C GLU A 55 -7.16 12.54 -3.34
N SER A 56 -6.57 11.46 -3.86
CA SER A 56 -6.54 11.13 -5.29
C SER A 56 -6.04 12.28 -6.20
N ALA A 57 -5.26 13.21 -5.66
CA ALA A 57 -4.87 14.43 -6.37
C ALA A 57 -4.10 14.16 -7.68
N PHE A 58 -3.28 13.12 -7.73
CA PHE A 58 -2.54 12.65 -8.90
C PHE A 58 -2.87 11.18 -9.24
N GLU A 59 -4.00 10.68 -8.76
CA GLU A 59 -4.41 9.30 -9.06
C GLU A 59 -4.49 9.08 -10.56
N SER A 60 -3.91 7.96 -11.01
CA SER A 60 -3.84 7.56 -12.43
C SER A 60 -3.13 8.58 -13.33
N CYS A 61 -2.20 9.38 -12.82
CA CYS A 61 -1.25 10.12 -13.65
C CYS A 61 -0.16 9.17 -14.15
N ARG A 62 -0.52 8.29 -15.08
CA ARG A 62 0.30 7.14 -15.48
C ARG A 62 1.67 7.50 -16.06
N SER A 63 1.79 8.65 -16.71
CA SER A 63 3.06 9.13 -17.27
C SER A 63 3.91 9.95 -16.31
N LEU A 64 3.45 10.21 -15.08
CA LEU A 64 4.18 11.04 -14.12
C LEU A 64 5.47 10.33 -13.70
N THR A 65 6.61 10.89 -14.13
CA THR A 65 7.94 10.32 -13.86
C THR A 65 8.67 11.04 -12.74
N ASN A 66 8.38 12.33 -12.56
CA ASN A 66 9.07 13.16 -11.59
C ASN A 66 8.11 14.19 -10.98
N ILE A 67 8.14 14.27 -9.65
CA ILE A 67 7.49 15.32 -8.87
C ILE A 67 8.38 15.67 -7.69
N GLN A 68 8.72 16.94 -7.56
CA GLN A 68 9.41 17.46 -6.39
C GLN A 68 8.37 17.99 -5.40
N LEU A 69 8.29 17.35 -4.25
CA LEU A 69 7.43 17.78 -3.15
C LEU A 69 8.13 18.91 -2.38
N PRO A 70 7.45 20.05 -2.11
CA PRO A 70 8.07 21.19 -1.43
C PRO A 70 8.22 20.93 0.07
N ASP A 71 9.23 21.55 0.70
CA ASP A 71 9.51 21.44 2.14
C ASP A 71 8.37 21.95 3.03
N SER A 72 7.52 22.83 2.52
CA SER A 72 6.30 23.30 3.20
C SER A 72 5.21 22.23 3.34
N LEU A 73 5.30 21.12 2.61
CA LEU A 73 4.26 20.10 2.55
C LEU A 73 4.10 19.41 3.91
N LEU A 74 2.85 19.37 4.41
CA LEU A 74 2.49 18.74 5.70
C LEU A 74 1.70 17.45 5.50
N THR A 75 0.90 17.35 4.42
CA THR A 75 -0.05 16.25 4.22
C THR A 75 -0.05 15.77 2.78
N ILE A 76 0.04 14.45 2.64
CA ILE A 76 -0.21 13.71 1.39
C ILE A 76 -1.49 12.90 1.63
N GLY A 77 -2.52 13.15 0.82
CA GLY A 77 -3.85 12.54 0.95
C GLY A 77 -3.88 11.05 0.60
N LYS A 78 -5.00 10.40 0.93
CA LYS A 78 -5.29 9.03 0.54
C LYS A 78 -5.22 8.89 -0.98
N SER A 79 -4.63 7.80 -1.48
CA SER A 79 -4.51 7.52 -2.92
C SER A 79 -3.87 8.64 -3.74
N ALA A 80 -3.15 9.58 -3.12
CA ALA A 80 -2.68 10.80 -3.80
C ALA A 80 -1.87 10.52 -5.07
N PHE A 81 -1.08 9.43 -5.12
CA PHE A 81 -0.30 8.99 -6.29
C PHE A 81 -0.68 7.57 -6.73
N TYR A 82 -1.89 7.09 -6.37
CA TYR A 82 -2.35 5.78 -6.78
C TYR A 82 -2.32 5.63 -8.31
N GLY A 83 -1.73 4.53 -8.82
CA GLY A 83 -1.66 4.27 -10.26
C GLY A 83 -0.74 5.21 -11.05
N CYS A 84 0.18 5.93 -10.41
CA CYS A 84 1.25 6.67 -11.09
C CYS A 84 2.32 5.69 -11.59
N SER A 85 2.00 4.92 -12.64
CA SER A 85 2.77 3.76 -13.09
C SER A 85 4.19 4.09 -13.57
N SER A 86 4.48 5.33 -13.97
CA SER A 86 5.83 5.75 -14.39
C SER A 86 6.67 6.31 -13.25
N LEU A 87 6.11 6.50 -12.05
CA LEU A 87 6.82 7.06 -10.90
C LEU A 87 7.71 5.99 -10.26
N LYS A 88 9.03 6.15 -10.40
CA LYS A 88 10.02 5.19 -9.87
C LYS A 88 10.58 5.59 -8.51
N LYS A 89 10.59 6.86 -8.21
CA LYS A 89 11.18 7.42 -7.00
C LYS A 89 10.35 8.57 -6.48
N ILE A 90 10.25 8.67 -5.15
CA ILE A 90 9.67 9.83 -4.49
C ILE A 90 10.48 10.19 -3.24
N HIS A 91 10.66 11.50 -3.00
CA HIS A 91 11.28 12.04 -1.80
C HIS A 91 10.22 12.69 -0.91
N ILE A 92 10.13 12.25 0.35
CA ILE A 92 9.22 12.78 1.37
C ILE A 92 9.94 13.89 2.13
N PRO A 93 9.48 15.16 2.03
CA PRO A 93 10.14 16.30 2.66
C PRO A 93 10.07 16.28 4.19
N LEU A 94 10.93 17.12 4.80
CA LEU A 94 11.12 17.32 6.23
C LEU A 94 9.81 17.48 7.02
N ASN A 95 8.86 18.27 6.51
CA ASN A 95 7.69 18.69 7.29
C ASN A 95 6.45 17.81 7.09
N VAL A 96 6.51 16.78 6.25
CA VAL A 96 5.38 15.86 6.05
C VAL A 96 5.08 15.11 7.35
N LYS A 97 3.84 15.24 7.84
CA LYS A 97 3.35 14.63 9.08
C LYS A 97 2.31 13.54 8.84
N HIS A 98 1.61 13.59 7.70
CA HIS A 98 0.54 12.67 7.37
C HIS A 98 0.66 12.16 5.94
N ILE A 99 0.57 10.85 5.79
CA ILE A 99 0.49 10.15 4.51
C ILE A 99 -0.74 9.25 4.60
N GLY A 100 -1.70 9.49 3.72
CA GLY A 100 -2.94 8.71 3.65
C GLY A 100 -2.69 7.30 3.10
N GLY A 101 -3.56 6.37 3.45
CA GLY A 101 -3.50 5.01 2.92
C GLY A 101 -3.51 4.98 1.39
N TRP A 102 -2.82 4.03 0.78
CA TRP A 102 -2.74 3.84 -0.67
C TRP A 102 -2.04 4.97 -1.44
N ALA A 103 -1.48 5.96 -0.73
CA ALA A 103 -0.88 7.14 -1.36
C ALA A 103 0.19 6.80 -2.40
N PHE A 104 0.94 5.71 -2.21
CA PHE A 104 2.06 5.29 -3.05
C PHE A 104 1.85 3.90 -3.68
N VAL A 105 0.63 3.53 -3.99
CA VAL A 105 0.33 2.31 -4.76
C VAL A 105 0.61 2.60 -6.24
N CYS A 106 1.86 2.42 -6.63
CA CYS A 106 2.39 2.68 -7.97
C CYS A 106 3.11 1.43 -8.47
N ASP A 107 2.89 1.04 -9.74
CA ASP A 107 3.40 -0.23 -10.27
C ASP A 107 4.94 -0.30 -10.33
N ASN A 108 5.62 0.83 -10.51
CA ASN A 108 7.07 0.88 -10.69
C ASN A 108 7.83 1.65 -9.60
N LEU A 109 7.19 1.99 -8.49
CA LEU A 109 7.85 2.71 -7.40
C LEU A 109 8.84 1.80 -6.69
N SER A 110 10.13 2.05 -6.92
CA SER A 110 11.24 1.25 -6.40
C SER A 110 12.00 1.91 -5.26
N ILE A 111 11.90 3.25 -5.12
CA ILE A 111 12.64 3.99 -4.10
C ILE A 111 11.76 5.05 -3.46
N ILE A 112 11.61 4.96 -2.14
CA ILE A 112 11.06 6.04 -1.32
C ILE A 112 12.21 6.57 -0.45
N GLU A 113 12.45 7.87 -0.53
CA GLU A 113 13.38 8.58 0.34
C GLU A 113 12.62 9.49 1.29
N VAL A 114 13.18 9.72 2.46
CA VAL A 114 12.64 10.62 3.47
C VAL A 114 13.76 11.53 3.94
N ASP A 115 13.49 12.83 4.13
CA ASP A 115 14.44 13.75 4.70
C ASP A 115 14.91 13.27 6.09
N ASP A 116 16.23 13.29 6.34
CA ASP A 116 16.84 12.76 7.58
C ASP A 116 16.29 13.42 8.86
N ASN A 117 15.78 14.64 8.75
CA ASN A 117 15.22 15.38 9.88
C ASN A 117 13.68 15.22 10.00
N ASN A 118 13.03 14.47 9.12
CA ASN A 118 11.60 14.21 9.25
C ASN A 118 11.32 13.47 10.56
N LYS A 119 10.33 13.96 11.33
CA LYS A 119 10.01 13.43 12.67
C LYS A 119 8.86 12.42 12.67
N SER A 120 8.20 12.23 11.53
CA SER A 120 7.02 11.36 11.40
C SER A 120 7.31 10.09 10.64
N PHE A 121 8.27 10.14 9.70
CA PHE A 121 8.62 9.05 8.80
C PHE A 121 10.12 8.86 8.70
N THR A 122 10.51 7.66 8.29
CA THR A 122 11.89 7.32 7.92
C THR A 122 11.89 6.34 6.76
N ALA A 123 12.95 6.31 5.98
CA ALA A 123 13.13 5.31 4.94
C ALA A 123 14.43 4.53 5.14
N GLN A 124 14.37 3.24 4.89
CA GLN A 124 15.54 2.36 4.89
C GLN A 124 15.50 1.46 3.66
N ASN A 125 16.53 1.50 2.85
CA ASN A 125 16.61 0.73 1.60
C ASN A 125 15.39 0.94 0.68
N GLY A 126 14.90 2.18 0.58
CA GLY A 126 13.72 2.53 -0.24
C GLY A 126 12.37 2.16 0.36
N ILE A 127 12.34 1.56 1.55
CA ILE A 127 11.12 1.14 2.26
C ILE A 127 10.71 2.22 3.24
N LEU A 128 9.43 2.60 3.23
CA LEU A 128 8.88 3.64 4.09
C LEU A 128 8.36 3.06 5.41
N TYR A 129 8.76 3.68 6.51
CA TYR A 129 8.32 3.35 7.87
C TYR A 129 7.82 4.60 8.60
N SER A 130 7.06 4.40 9.68
CA SER A 130 6.88 5.45 10.70
C SER A 130 8.22 5.72 11.41
N ALA A 131 8.41 6.94 11.92
CA ALA A 131 9.69 7.36 12.55
C ALA A 131 10.07 6.51 13.77
N ASP A 132 9.08 5.94 14.50
CA ASP A 132 9.31 5.00 15.60
C ASP A 132 9.67 3.58 15.14
N GLY A 133 9.61 3.32 13.83
CA GLY A 133 9.89 2.03 13.20
C GLY A 133 8.82 0.96 13.42
N LYS A 134 7.68 1.29 14.03
CA LYS A 134 6.64 0.31 14.36
C LYS A 134 5.72 -0.03 13.21
N ASN A 135 5.56 0.87 12.24
CA ASN A 135 4.70 0.63 11.08
C ASN A 135 5.56 0.54 9.81
N LEU A 136 5.41 -0.56 9.06
CA LEU A 136 5.88 -0.66 7.69
C LEU A 136 4.77 -0.10 6.81
N ILE A 137 5.02 1.05 6.15
CA ILE A 137 4.01 1.82 5.44
C ILE A 137 3.99 1.46 3.96
N LYS A 138 5.17 1.37 3.33
CA LYS A 138 5.25 0.96 1.92
C LYS A 138 6.56 0.24 1.63
N TYR A 139 6.44 -0.94 1.09
CA TYR A 139 7.52 -1.71 0.49
C TYR A 139 7.56 -1.42 -1.03
N PRO A 140 8.72 -1.27 -1.65
CA PRO A 140 8.84 -1.07 -3.09
C PRO A 140 8.16 -2.17 -3.89
N THR A 141 7.62 -1.82 -5.06
CA THR A 141 6.96 -2.81 -5.92
C THR A 141 7.99 -3.76 -6.54
N HIS A 142 9.13 -3.21 -6.98
CA HIS A 142 10.24 -3.99 -7.56
C HIS A 142 11.50 -3.84 -6.72
N THR A 143 12.15 -4.97 -6.45
CA THR A 143 13.41 -5.03 -5.72
C THR A 143 14.36 -6.05 -6.36
N ASP A 144 15.66 -5.84 -6.23
CA ASP A 144 16.67 -6.79 -6.70
C ASP A 144 16.75 -8.05 -5.81
N ASN A 145 16.20 -8.00 -4.60
CA ASN A 145 16.22 -9.11 -3.65
C ASN A 145 14.79 -9.59 -3.36
N PRO A 146 14.42 -10.79 -3.80
CA PRO A 146 13.10 -11.36 -3.53
C PRO A 146 12.89 -11.77 -2.07
N ASP A 147 13.94 -11.77 -1.25
CA ASP A 147 13.91 -12.18 0.15
C ASP A 147 13.96 -10.95 1.06
N PHE A 148 13.03 -10.85 1.99
CA PHE A 148 12.97 -9.71 2.88
C PHE A 148 12.75 -10.15 4.34
N SER A 149 13.58 -9.62 5.24
CA SER A 149 13.38 -9.76 6.69
C SER A 149 12.84 -8.46 7.25
N ILE A 150 11.60 -8.50 7.75
CA ILE A 150 10.96 -7.34 8.37
C ILE A 150 11.71 -6.99 9.66
N PRO A 151 12.06 -5.70 9.90
CA PRO A 151 12.76 -5.30 11.11
C PRO A 151 12.01 -5.65 12.40
N ALA A 152 12.74 -6.06 13.45
CA ALA A 152 12.18 -6.55 14.72
C ALA A 152 11.33 -5.52 15.50
N LYS A 153 11.38 -4.23 15.15
CA LYS A 153 10.56 -3.19 15.74
C LYS A 153 9.15 -3.08 15.11
N VAL A 154 8.96 -3.64 13.91
CA VAL A 154 7.70 -3.50 13.19
C VAL A 154 6.62 -4.32 13.90
N GLU A 155 5.56 -3.64 14.31
CA GLU A 155 4.37 -4.23 14.91
C GLU A 155 3.21 -4.32 13.94
N ARG A 156 3.19 -3.45 12.92
CA ARG A 156 2.11 -3.35 11.94
C ARG A 156 2.63 -3.25 10.51
N ILE A 157 2.04 -4.04 9.62
CA ILE A 157 2.10 -3.86 8.19
C ILE A 157 0.83 -3.10 7.80
N THR A 158 0.97 -1.90 7.22
CA THR A 158 -0.19 -1.06 6.93
C THR A 158 -0.92 -1.49 5.65
N ASP A 159 -2.05 -0.84 5.37
CA ASP A 159 -2.87 -1.14 4.20
C ASP A 159 -2.07 -0.95 2.91
N ALA A 160 -2.18 -1.91 2.00
CA ALA A 160 -1.49 -1.94 0.71
C ALA A 160 0.06 -1.82 0.78
N ALA A 161 0.68 -2.12 1.93
CA ALA A 161 2.13 -1.93 2.13
C ALA A 161 2.98 -2.71 1.11
N PHE A 162 2.63 -3.94 0.78
CA PHE A 162 3.31 -4.80 -0.21
C PHE A 162 2.48 -5.01 -1.48
N TRP A 163 1.55 -4.10 -1.77
CA TRP A 163 0.71 -4.19 -2.96
C TRP A 163 1.57 -4.38 -4.24
N GLY A 164 1.30 -5.45 -4.98
CA GLY A 164 1.95 -5.77 -6.24
C GLY A 164 3.46 -6.04 -6.15
N SER A 165 4.01 -6.24 -4.95
CA SER A 165 5.45 -6.45 -4.77
C SER A 165 5.91 -7.80 -5.33
N ASP A 166 7.14 -7.84 -5.84
CA ASP A 166 7.81 -9.04 -6.34
C ASP A 166 8.52 -9.85 -5.23
N VAL A 167 8.29 -9.49 -3.95
CA VAL A 167 8.81 -10.23 -2.82
C VAL A 167 8.26 -11.66 -2.81
N LYS A 168 9.16 -12.64 -2.66
CA LYS A 168 8.82 -14.07 -2.66
C LYS A 168 8.84 -14.68 -1.27
N ARG A 169 9.81 -14.29 -0.46
CA ARG A 169 9.98 -14.81 0.89
C ARG A 169 10.10 -13.67 1.90
N ILE A 170 9.31 -13.77 2.97
CA ILE A 170 9.34 -12.81 4.07
C ILE A 170 9.59 -13.54 5.37
N VAL A 171 10.56 -13.01 6.14
CA VAL A 171 10.74 -13.39 7.55
C VAL A 171 10.00 -12.36 8.40
N PHE A 172 8.93 -12.78 9.05
CA PHE A 172 8.13 -11.96 9.95
C PHE A 172 8.73 -12.00 11.36
N PRO A 173 8.98 -10.86 12.03
CA PRO A 173 9.42 -10.85 13.42
C PRO A 173 8.25 -11.16 14.37
N GLU A 174 8.54 -11.65 15.56
CA GLU A 174 7.54 -11.96 16.60
C GLU A 174 6.75 -10.74 17.08
N SER A 175 7.23 -9.53 16.76
CA SER A 175 6.56 -8.26 17.09
C SER A 175 5.32 -7.97 16.26
N ILE A 176 5.13 -8.65 15.11
CA ILE A 176 3.98 -8.38 14.21
C ILE A 176 2.67 -8.73 14.91
N LYS A 177 1.79 -7.74 15.00
CA LYS A 177 0.44 -7.84 15.58
C LYS A 177 -0.65 -7.77 14.53
N THR A 178 -0.48 -6.89 13.52
CA THR A 178 -1.53 -6.62 12.55
C THR A 178 -1.01 -6.59 11.12
N ILE A 179 -1.79 -7.20 10.22
CA ILE A 179 -1.62 -7.11 8.78
C ILE A 179 -2.84 -6.35 8.25
N GLY A 180 -2.61 -5.22 7.62
CA GLY A 180 -3.65 -4.30 7.14
C GLY A 180 -4.43 -4.83 5.94
N ASP A 181 -5.44 -4.08 5.53
CA ASP A 181 -6.25 -4.40 4.37
C ASP A 181 -5.42 -4.32 3.09
N ASN A 182 -5.61 -5.29 2.18
CA ASN A 182 -4.88 -5.37 0.91
C ASN A 182 -3.34 -5.39 1.04
N ALA A 183 -2.80 -5.68 2.21
CA ALA A 183 -1.38 -5.49 2.52
C ALA A 183 -0.45 -6.17 1.52
N PHE A 184 -0.77 -7.36 1.04
CA PHE A 184 0.01 -8.16 0.08
C PHE A 184 -0.73 -8.48 -1.22
N ILE A 185 -1.85 -7.78 -1.49
CA ILE A 185 -2.62 -8.06 -2.70
C ILE A 185 -1.74 -7.98 -3.96
N TYR A 186 -1.87 -8.97 -4.85
CA TYR A 186 -1.04 -9.13 -6.06
C TYR A 186 0.47 -9.34 -5.83
N SER A 187 0.91 -9.61 -4.60
CA SER A 187 2.33 -9.92 -4.36
C SER A 187 2.71 -11.33 -4.85
N GLN A 188 4.01 -11.53 -5.10
CA GLN A 188 4.54 -12.83 -5.54
C GLN A 188 4.97 -13.72 -4.37
N LEU A 189 4.40 -13.52 -3.19
CA LEU A 189 4.73 -14.28 -1.99
C LEU A 189 4.47 -15.77 -2.20
N GLU A 190 5.49 -16.60 -1.97
CA GLU A 190 5.43 -18.06 -2.17
C GLU A 190 4.99 -18.82 -0.91
N ASN A 191 5.35 -18.31 0.26
CA ASN A 191 5.03 -18.92 1.55
C ASN A 191 4.66 -17.87 2.59
N LEU A 192 3.75 -18.23 3.49
CA LEU A 192 3.31 -17.38 4.59
C LEU A 192 3.42 -18.14 5.91
N ASP A 193 4.37 -17.73 6.73
CA ASP A 193 4.56 -18.22 8.09
C ASP A 193 4.41 -17.03 9.06
N LEU A 194 3.23 -16.92 9.66
CA LEU A 194 2.91 -15.82 10.55
C LEU A 194 3.36 -16.12 11.98
N PRO A 195 3.97 -15.13 12.68
CA PRO A 195 4.41 -15.30 14.06
C PRO A 195 3.23 -15.42 15.03
N LEU A 196 3.47 -16.06 16.17
CA LEU A 196 2.46 -16.26 17.21
C LEU A 196 1.91 -14.97 17.84
N GLY A 197 2.56 -13.82 17.56
CA GLY A 197 2.08 -12.50 17.99
C GLY A 197 0.99 -11.89 17.10
N THR A 198 0.74 -12.45 15.90
CA THR A 198 -0.21 -11.90 14.94
C THR A 198 -1.64 -12.05 15.45
N CYS A 199 -2.37 -10.92 15.58
CA CYS A 199 -3.73 -10.87 16.12
C CYS A 199 -4.80 -10.74 15.05
N SER A 200 -4.51 -10.09 13.91
CA SER A 200 -5.49 -9.84 12.85
C SER A 200 -4.89 -9.85 11.46
N ILE A 201 -5.69 -10.35 10.51
CA ILE A 201 -5.43 -10.32 9.07
C ILE A 201 -6.57 -9.52 8.44
N GLY A 202 -6.23 -8.46 7.72
CA GLY A 202 -7.18 -7.54 7.10
C GLY A 202 -7.93 -8.12 5.91
N LYS A 203 -8.91 -7.36 5.43
CA LYS A 203 -9.66 -7.65 4.20
C LYS A 203 -8.73 -7.69 3.00
N LEU A 204 -8.89 -8.71 2.12
CA LEU A 204 -8.07 -8.87 0.90
C LEU A 204 -6.56 -8.90 1.16
N ALA A 205 -6.11 -9.15 2.40
CA ALA A 205 -4.70 -8.95 2.79
C ALA A 205 -3.70 -9.72 1.91
N PHE A 206 -4.03 -10.92 1.46
CA PHE A 206 -3.23 -11.79 0.58
C PHE A 206 -3.99 -12.17 -0.69
N SER A 207 -5.02 -11.40 -1.06
CA SER A 207 -5.79 -11.67 -2.27
C SER A 207 -4.89 -11.61 -3.51
N HIS A 208 -5.14 -12.51 -4.49
CA HIS A 208 -4.35 -12.62 -5.71
C HIS A 208 -2.84 -12.88 -5.50
N CYS A 209 -2.43 -13.43 -4.35
CA CYS A 209 -1.09 -13.97 -4.18
C CYS A 209 -1.00 -15.32 -4.93
N ALA A 210 -0.91 -15.24 -6.26
CA ALA A 210 -1.05 -16.40 -7.13
C ALA A 210 0.05 -17.46 -6.93
N GLU A 211 1.20 -17.06 -6.39
CA GLU A 211 2.35 -17.93 -6.12
C GLU A 211 2.31 -18.60 -4.74
N LEU A 212 1.37 -18.23 -3.86
CA LEU A 212 1.29 -18.72 -2.48
C LEU A 212 0.91 -20.20 -2.43
N LEU A 213 1.78 -21.02 -1.84
CA LEU A 213 1.67 -22.48 -1.81
C LEU A 213 0.96 -23.01 -0.56
N SER A 214 1.26 -22.43 0.59
CA SER A 214 0.70 -22.87 1.88
C SER A 214 0.56 -21.72 2.86
N VAL A 215 -0.41 -21.85 3.77
CA VAL A 215 -0.69 -20.86 4.81
C VAL A 215 -0.89 -21.57 6.14
N LYS A 216 -0.19 -21.08 7.18
CA LYS A 216 -0.45 -21.44 8.56
C LYS A 216 -0.88 -20.22 9.35
N ILE A 217 -2.12 -20.25 9.84
CA ILE A 217 -2.69 -19.19 10.66
C ILE A 217 -2.53 -19.54 12.13
N PRO A 218 -1.77 -18.74 12.91
CA PRO A 218 -1.51 -19.04 14.31
C PRO A 218 -2.73 -18.80 15.20
N ARG A 219 -2.74 -19.43 16.38
CA ARG A 219 -3.83 -19.35 17.36
C ARG A 219 -4.12 -17.94 17.90
N SER A 220 -3.20 -17.01 17.73
CA SER A 220 -3.35 -15.63 18.18
C SER A 220 -4.23 -14.79 17.24
N VAL A 221 -4.42 -15.24 15.99
CA VAL A 221 -5.30 -14.56 15.04
C VAL A 221 -6.76 -14.80 15.44
N ASN A 222 -7.46 -13.71 15.79
CA ASN A 222 -8.87 -13.79 16.15
C ASN A 222 -9.78 -13.87 14.93
N TYR A 223 -9.44 -13.11 13.88
CA TYR A 223 -10.26 -12.97 12.69
C TYR A 223 -9.43 -12.91 11.41
N ILE A 224 -9.87 -13.67 10.40
CA ILE A 224 -9.36 -13.63 9.03
C ILE A 224 -10.31 -12.77 8.21
N GLY A 225 -9.81 -11.70 7.60
CA GLY A 225 -10.60 -10.72 6.86
C GLY A 225 -11.35 -11.30 5.65
N GLU A 226 -12.40 -10.61 5.22
CA GLU A 226 -13.15 -10.92 4.00
C GLU A 226 -12.19 -11.02 2.81
N ARG A 227 -12.33 -12.10 2.01
CA ARG A 227 -11.50 -12.36 0.82
C ARG A 227 -9.99 -12.34 1.06
N ALA A 228 -9.54 -12.58 2.29
CA ALA A 228 -8.13 -12.42 2.67
C ALA A 228 -7.17 -13.23 1.79
N PHE A 229 -7.55 -14.39 1.29
CA PHE A 229 -6.77 -15.30 0.44
C PHE A 229 -7.49 -15.65 -0.87
N THR A 230 -8.44 -14.85 -1.31
CA THR A 230 -9.14 -15.11 -2.58
C THR A 230 -8.16 -15.07 -3.75
N GLU A 231 -8.40 -15.91 -4.80
CA GLU A 231 -7.57 -15.98 -6.02
C GLU A 231 -6.11 -16.41 -5.77
N CYS A 232 -5.81 -17.10 -4.67
CA CYS A 232 -4.51 -17.72 -4.44
C CYS A 232 -4.43 -19.05 -5.21
N HIS A 233 -4.14 -18.97 -6.52
CA HIS A 233 -4.31 -20.11 -7.42
C HIS A 233 -3.40 -21.30 -7.14
N LYS A 234 -2.19 -21.09 -6.57
CA LYS A 234 -1.26 -22.18 -6.21
C LYS A 234 -1.46 -22.69 -4.78
N LEU A 235 -2.36 -22.10 -3.99
CA LEU A 235 -2.58 -22.52 -2.61
C LEU A 235 -3.15 -23.93 -2.54
N THR A 236 -2.41 -24.83 -1.90
CA THR A 236 -2.77 -26.26 -1.77
C THR A 236 -3.23 -26.62 -0.37
N ASN A 237 -2.67 -26.00 0.66
CA ASN A 237 -2.91 -26.35 2.06
C ASN A 237 -3.11 -25.10 2.92
N VAL A 238 -4.15 -25.15 3.74
CA VAL A 238 -4.43 -24.13 4.75
C VAL A 238 -4.61 -24.81 6.10
N THR A 239 -3.84 -24.37 7.08
CA THR A 239 -4.00 -24.79 8.47
C THR A 239 -4.35 -23.59 9.31
N VAL A 240 -5.52 -23.63 9.95
CA VAL A 240 -6.00 -22.60 10.86
C VAL A 240 -5.97 -23.18 12.28
N ALA A 241 -5.15 -22.60 13.15
CA ALA A 241 -5.00 -23.10 14.50
C ALA A 241 -6.24 -22.84 15.39
N ASN A 242 -6.42 -23.66 16.41
CA ASN A 242 -7.44 -23.43 17.45
C ASN A 242 -7.22 -22.05 18.10
N GLY A 243 -8.29 -21.25 18.20
CA GLY A 243 -8.25 -19.86 18.69
C GLY A 243 -8.75 -18.84 17.67
N VAL A 244 -8.71 -19.17 16.37
CA VAL A 244 -9.39 -18.36 15.36
C VAL A 244 -10.90 -18.53 15.51
N THR A 245 -11.60 -17.42 15.75
CA THR A 245 -13.04 -17.44 16.03
C THR A 245 -13.89 -16.98 14.85
N GLY A 246 -13.29 -16.30 13.87
CA GLY A 246 -14.04 -15.81 12.71
C GLY A 246 -13.24 -15.84 11.42
N ILE A 247 -13.94 -16.22 10.34
CA ILE A 247 -13.42 -16.22 8.97
C ILE A 247 -14.40 -15.41 8.14
N GLY A 248 -13.91 -14.34 7.52
CA GLY A 248 -14.70 -13.46 6.68
C GLY A 248 -15.18 -14.12 5.39
N ASP A 249 -16.19 -13.56 4.78
CA ASP A 249 -16.80 -14.07 3.56
C ASP A 249 -15.76 -14.24 2.45
N ASN A 250 -15.86 -15.35 1.72
CA ASN A 250 -15.01 -15.65 0.58
C ASN A 250 -13.49 -15.65 0.89
N ALA A 251 -13.08 -15.85 2.17
CA ALA A 251 -11.69 -15.75 2.57
C ALA A 251 -10.74 -16.60 1.71
N PHE A 252 -11.18 -17.75 1.20
CA PHE A 252 -10.43 -18.67 0.34
C PHE A 252 -11.12 -18.93 -1.01
N ALA A 253 -11.97 -18.01 -1.47
CA ALA A 253 -12.67 -18.18 -2.74
C ALA A 253 -11.69 -18.26 -3.92
N ASN A 254 -12.01 -19.06 -4.94
CA ASN A 254 -11.23 -19.24 -6.16
C ASN A 254 -9.79 -19.75 -5.94
N CYS A 255 -9.51 -20.42 -4.81
CA CYS A 255 -8.27 -21.16 -4.58
C CYS A 255 -8.38 -22.55 -5.23
N HIS A 256 -8.30 -22.62 -6.57
CA HIS A 256 -8.65 -23.84 -7.34
C HIS A 256 -7.77 -25.06 -7.06
N ASN A 257 -6.58 -24.88 -6.51
CA ASN A 257 -5.67 -25.98 -6.15
C ASN A 257 -5.78 -26.40 -4.67
N LEU A 258 -6.68 -25.79 -3.92
CA LEU A 258 -6.84 -26.06 -2.50
C LEU A 258 -7.39 -27.48 -2.27
N LYS A 259 -6.57 -28.32 -1.65
CA LYS A 259 -6.87 -29.75 -1.40
C LYS A 259 -7.35 -29.99 0.00
N GLU A 260 -6.83 -29.22 0.95
CA GLU A 260 -7.07 -29.44 2.37
C GLU A 260 -7.18 -28.09 3.10
N VAL A 261 -8.22 -27.99 3.91
CA VAL A 261 -8.43 -26.86 4.82
C VAL A 261 -8.71 -27.44 6.20
N ASN A 262 -7.78 -27.31 7.11
CA ASN A 262 -7.95 -27.69 8.50
C ASN A 262 -8.45 -26.48 9.29
N LEU A 263 -9.74 -26.48 9.60
CA LEU A 263 -10.38 -25.43 10.41
C LEU A 263 -10.60 -25.93 11.84
N PRO A 264 -10.47 -25.06 12.85
CA PRO A 264 -10.83 -25.39 14.21
C PRO A 264 -12.36 -25.45 14.40
N ASP A 265 -12.84 -26.25 15.33
CA ASP A 265 -14.27 -26.34 15.68
C ASP A 265 -14.86 -24.99 16.14
N SER A 266 -14.01 -24.08 16.63
CA SER A 266 -14.39 -22.75 17.08
C SER A 266 -14.61 -21.74 15.95
N ALA A 267 -14.18 -22.06 14.71
CA ALA A 267 -14.29 -21.13 13.59
C ALA A 267 -15.72 -21.10 13.05
N TYR A 268 -16.34 -19.92 12.98
CA TYR A 268 -17.59 -19.71 12.27
C TYR A 268 -17.35 -18.80 11.05
N VAL A 269 -18.04 -19.13 9.97
CA VAL A 269 -18.04 -18.29 8.77
C VAL A 269 -19.12 -17.21 8.99
N ARG A 270 -18.71 -15.97 9.00
CA ARG A 270 -19.63 -14.85 9.15
C ARG A 270 -20.25 -14.54 7.79
N ASN A 271 -21.53 -14.85 7.60
CA ASN A 271 -22.28 -14.36 6.44
C ASN A 271 -22.87 -12.99 6.80
N GLU A 272 -22.59 -11.97 5.99
CA GLU A 272 -23.10 -10.60 6.20
C GLU A 272 -24.64 -10.50 6.16
N ASN A 273 -25.36 -11.60 5.84
CA ASN A 273 -26.82 -11.66 5.77
C ASN A 273 -27.49 -12.26 7.02
N SER A 274 -26.79 -12.39 8.13
CA SER A 274 -27.39 -12.85 9.38
C SER A 274 -27.38 -11.72 10.41
N ASP A 275 -28.39 -10.84 10.31
CA ASP A 275 -28.93 -10.06 11.42
C ASP A 275 -30.05 -10.82 12.10
#